data_87d44c99253c4d51a1f2a57ebeaf5dfc
#
_entry.id   87d44c99253c4d51a1f2a57ebeaf5dfc
#
_cell.length_a   1.000
_cell.length_b   1.000
_cell.length_c   1.000
_cell.angle_alpha   90.00
_cell.angle_beta   90.00
_cell.angle_gamma   90.00
#
_symmetry.space_group_name_H-M   'P 1'
#
loop_
_entity.id
_entity.type
_entity.pdbx_description
1 polymer ?
#
loop_
_entity_poly.entity_id
_entity_poly.type
_entity_poly.pdbx_seq_one_letter_code
_entity_poly.pdbx_strand_id
1 'polypeptide(L)'
;KRGSNDEFFEIATSKENVNSLLNQDFVKFVEFIPAPPEKEDTRARGLHRNNLIDSDHPLGRKYDGTGVSISIADDGAIGPHIDLKGRFTQPSMPDRGTHGDMTTGIAMGAGNLDPRYRGMATGAFLYYYDIGGYPHISNAVTNLNTNRVVITSTSYSEGCNAGYTTTTR
;
A
#
# COMPACT_ATOMS: atom_id res chain seq x y z
N LYS A 1 9.00 4.16 -31.75
CA LYS A 1 7.60 3.72 -31.65
C LYS A 1 7.53 2.66 -30.56
N ARG A 2 7.02 3.00 -29.38
CA ARG A 2 6.75 2.05 -28.29
C ARG A 2 5.26 2.06 -28.04
N GLY A 3 4.63 0.91 -28.16
CA GLY A 3 3.23 0.68 -27.81
C GLY A 3 2.22 1.49 -28.64
N SER A 4 1.28 0.85 -29.25
CA SER A 4 0.09 1.49 -29.79
C SER A 4 -1.11 0.65 -29.40
N ASN A 5 -2.00 1.21 -28.65
CA ASN A 5 -3.39 0.88 -28.86
C ASN A 5 -3.91 1.88 -29.92
N ASP A 6 -5.04 1.67 -30.52
CA ASP A 6 -5.54 2.41 -31.68
C ASP A 6 -5.72 3.93 -31.44
N GLU A 7 -5.47 4.44 -30.21
CA GLU A 7 -5.74 5.80 -29.81
C GLU A 7 -4.51 6.58 -29.32
N PHE A 8 -3.41 5.91 -28.94
CA PHE A 8 -2.25 6.55 -28.36
C PHE A 8 -0.92 6.15 -29.02
N PHE A 9 -0.08 7.14 -29.25
CA PHE A 9 1.25 6.94 -29.80
C PHE A 9 2.30 7.61 -28.90
N GLU A 10 3.31 6.87 -28.52
CA GLU A 10 4.51 7.43 -27.91
C GLU A 10 5.51 7.83 -28.97
N ILE A 11 5.92 9.07 -28.94
CA ILE A 11 6.90 9.62 -29.87
C ILE A 11 8.00 10.36 -29.10
N ALA A 12 9.23 10.22 -29.58
CA ALA A 12 10.33 11.08 -29.15
C ALA A 12 10.47 12.26 -30.14
N THR A 13 10.35 13.46 -29.62
CA THR A 13 10.46 14.68 -30.45
C THR A 13 11.12 15.81 -29.66
N SER A 14 11.60 16.82 -30.36
CA SER A 14 12.08 18.05 -29.70
C SER A 14 10.89 18.93 -29.28
N LYS A 15 11.14 19.79 -28.30
CA LYS A 15 10.12 20.71 -27.77
C LYS A 15 9.56 21.64 -28.86
N GLU A 16 10.40 22.03 -29.79
CA GLU A 16 10.04 22.92 -30.91
C GLU A 16 9.00 22.28 -31.84
N ASN A 17 9.03 20.96 -31.98
CA ASN A 17 8.12 20.21 -32.85
C ASN A 17 6.74 19.93 -32.21
N VAL A 18 6.54 20.18 -30.92
CA VAL A 18 5.27 19.91 -30.25
C VAL A 18 4.11 20.70 -30.89
N ASN A 19 4.33 21.98 -31.19
CA ASN A 19 3.32 22.80 -31.86
C ASN A 19 2.95 22.27 -33.25
N SER A 20 3.91 21.72 -33.98
CA SER A 20 3.67 21.11 -35.28
C SER A 20 2.82 19.83 -35.18
N LEU A 21 2.99 19.08 -34.10
CA LEU A 21 2.15 17.91 -33.80
C LEU A 21 0.72 18.32 -33.43
N LEU A 22 0.56 19.34 -32.59
CA LEU A 22 -0.75 19.84 -32.17
C LEU A 22 -1.58 20.40 -33.33
N ASN A 23 -0.94 20.82 -34.42
CA ASN A 23 -1.60 21.32 -35.62
C ASN A 23 -2.04 20.22 -36.61
N GLN A 24 -1.87 18.94 -36.28
CA GLN A 24 -2.35 17.84 -37.12
C GLN A 24 -3.82 17.57 -36.80
N ASP A 25 -4.66 17.45 -37.81
CA ASP A 25 -6.11 17.28 -37.66
C ASP A 25 -6.54 16.04 -36.87
N PHE A 26 -5.68 15.01 -36.86
CA PHE A 26 -5.93 13.76 -36.14
C PHE A 26 -5.39 13.75 -34.72
N VAL A 27 -4.66 14.79 -34.27
CA VAL A 27 -4.11 14.89 -32.92
C VAL A 27 -5.08 15.63 -32.02
N LYS A 28 -5.65 14.96 -31.05
CA LYS A 28 -6.59 15.54 -30.09
C LYS A 28 -5.89 16.25 -28.94
N PHE A 29 -4.80 15.69 -28.44
CA PHE A 29 -3.97 16.26 -27.40
C PHE A 29 -2.56 15.67 -27.44
N VAL A 30 -1.63 16.37 -26.80
CA VAL A 30 -0.26 15.91 -26.59
C VAL A 30 0.07 16.09 -25.11
N GLU A 31 0.60 15.08 -24.49
CA GLU A 31 1.08 15.15 -23.10
C GLU A 31 2.51 14.64 -23.00
N PHE A 32 3.23 15.11 -22.01
CA PHE A 32 4.54 14.55 -21.71
C PHE A 32 4.39 13.23 -20.97
N ILE A 33 5.15 12.23 -21.40
CA ILE A 33 5.27 10.99 -20.65
C ILE A 33 6.02 11.35 -19.35
N PRO A 34 5.38 11.17 -18.18
CA PRO A 34 6.03 11.47 -16.92
C PRO A 34 7.22 10.52 -16.71
N ALA A 35 8.18 10.93 -15.90
CA ALA A 35 9.22 10.01 -15.43
C ALA A 35 8.57 8.78 -14.79
N PRO A 36 9.18 7.60 -14.90
CA PRO A 36 8.69 6.42 -14.20
C PRO A 36 8.45 6.74 -12.73
N PRO A 37 7.33 6.26 -12.14
CA PRO A 37 7.06 6.50 -10.74
C PRO A 37 8.21 5.97 -9.88
N GLU A 38 8.70 6.80 -8.98
CA GLU A 38 9.68 6.40 -7.97
C GLU A 38 8.96 5.80 -6.76
N LYS A 39 9.61 4.83 -6.11
CA LYS A 39 9.11 4.28 -4.85
C LYS A 39 9.25 5.34 -3.75
N GLU A 40 8.12 5.74 -3.17
CA GLU A 40 8.08 6.78 -2.12
C GLU A 40 8.03 6.21 -0.70
N ASP A 41 7.97 4.91 -0.54
CA ASP A 41 7.89 4.19 0.72
C ASP A 41 9.02 4.59 1.70
N THR A 42 10.23 4.82 1.23
CA THR A 42 11.35 5.27 2.07
C THR A 42 11.19 6.71 2.57
N ARG A 43 10.39 7.54 1.90
CA ARG A 43 10.13 8.94 2.28
C ARG A 43 8.83 9.12 3.06
N ALA A 44 7.91 8.15 2.96
CA ALA A 44 6.57 8.25 3.54
C ALA A 44 6.60 8.55 5.04
N ARG A 45 7.49 7.95 5.81
CA ARG A 45 7.63 8.21 7.23
C ARG A 45 7.98 9.67 7.54
N GLY A 46 8.89 10.27 6.75
CA GLY A 46 9.27 11.68 6.88
C GLY A 46 8.13 12.61 6.48
N LEU A 47 7.48 12.36 5.35
CA LEU A 47 6.35 13.15 4.83
C LEU A 47 5.17 13.18 5.82
N HIS A 48 4.87 12.05 6.46
CA HIS A 48 3.81 11.94 7.46
C HIS A 48 4.28 12.27 8.89
N ARG A 49 5.51 12.76 9.05
CA ARG A 49 6.11 13.12 10.35
C ARG A 49 6.16 11.95 11.35
N ASN A 50 6.09 10.72 10.88
CA ASN A 50 6.09 9.55 11.74
C ASN A 50 7.38 9.43 12.56
N ASN A 51 8.50 9.90 12.01
CA ASN A 51 9.79 9.94 12.70
C ASN A 51 9.78 10.79 14.00
N LEU A 52 8.86 11.75 14.11
CA LEU A 52 8.67 12.52 15.34
C LEU A 52 7.79 11.79 16.35
N ILE A 53 6.84 10.98 15.84
CA ILE A 53 5.86 10.28 16.66
C ILE A 53 6.52 9.08 17.36
N ASP A 54 7.33 8.31 16.63
CA ASP A 54 7.98 7.09 17.14
C ASP A 54 9.42 7.32 17.66
N SER A 55 9.86 8.58 17.73
CA SER A 55 11.22 8.90 18.16
C SER A 55 11.48 8.54 19.61
N ASP A 56 12.60 7.85 19.87
CA ASP A 56 13.12 7.57 21.21
C ASP A 56 13.83 8.78 21.85
N HIS A 57 13.94 9.90 21.13
CA HIS A 57 14.48 11.13 21.69
C HIS A 57 13.69 11.54 22.94
N PRO A 58 14.31 12.13 23.98
CA PRO A 58 13.62 12.53 25.22
C PRO A 58 12.37 13.41 25.00
N LEU A 59 12.34 14.20 23.91
CA LEU A 59 11.20 15.01 23.51
C LEU A 59 10.28 14.31 22.50
N GLY A 60 10.60 13.08 22.08
CA GLY A 60 9.79 12.24 21.20
C GLY A 60 8.57 11.68 21.91
N ARG A 61 7.55 11.26 21.14
CA ARG A 61 6.33 10.66 21.69
C ARG A 61 6.47 9.17 22.01
N LYS A 62 7.42 8.49 21.39
CA LYS A 62 7.67 7.03 21.52
C LYS A 62 6.45 6.17 21.12
N TYR A 63 5.62 6.66 20.21
CA TYR A 63 4.45 5.95 19.74
C TYR A 63 4.82 5.13 18.49
N ASP A 64 5.13 3.87 18.69
CA ASP A 64 5.51 2.91 17.65
C ASP A 64 4.42 1.87 17.35
N GLY A 65 3.26 1.98 18.01
CA GLY A 65 2.17 1.03 17.90
C GLY A 65 2.24 -0.13 18.90
N THR A 66 3.20 -0.15 19.81
CA THR A 66 3.26 -1.18 20.87
C THR A 66 1.95 -1.21 21.66
N GLY A 67 1.39 -2.41 21.85
CA GLY A 67 0.09 -2.62 22.53
C GLY A 67 -1.14 -2.35 21.65
N VAL A 68 -0.94 -1.99 20.37
CA VAL A 68 -2.03 -1.79 19.42
C VAL A 68 -2.13 -2.98 18.47
N SER A 69 -3.34 -3.48 18.25
CA SER A 69 -3.63 -4.48 17.23
C SER A 69 -4.24 -3.83 16.00
N ILE A 70 -3.73 -4.18 14.83
CA ILE A 70 -4.25 -3.76 13.52
C ILE A 70 -4.66 -4.98 12.70
N SER A 71 -5.53 -4.79 11.73
CA SER A 71 -5.90 -5.82 10.76
C SER A 71 -5.61 -5.34 9.35
N ILE A 72 -5.03 -6.21 8.54
CA ILE A 72 -4.85 -6.00 7.11
C ILE A 72 -5.50 -7.16 6.37
N ALA A 73 -6.27 -6.86 5.33
CA ALA A 73 -6.78 -7.83 4.39
C ALA A 73 -6.24 -7.51 3.00
N ASP A 74 -5.50 -8.47 2.43
CA ASP A 74 -4.80 -8.29 1.15
C ASP A 74 -4.62 -9.64 0.43
N ASP A 75 -3.78 -9.71 -0.59
CA ASP A 75 -3.55 -10.93 -1.34
C ASP A 75 -2.65 -11.95 -0.60
N GLY A 76 -3.04 -13.21 -0.61
CA GLY A 76 -2.25 -14.35 -0.16
C GLY A 76 -1.74 -14.32 1.27
N ALA A 77 -0.94 -15.30 1.61
CA ALA A 77 -0.25 -15.37 2.90
C ALA A 77 0.98 -14.44 2.91
N ILE A 78 1.19 -13.74 4.01
CA ILE A 78 2.46 -13.04 4.20
C ILE A 78 3.56 -14.02 4.62
N GLY A 79 4.74 -13.85 4.01
CA GLY A 79 5.89 -14.69 4.25
C GLY A 79 6.58 -14.43 5.59
N PRO A 80 7.41 -15.36 6.04
CA PRO A 80 8.19 -15.20 7.25
C PRO A 80 9.31 -14.19 7.03
N HIS A 81 9.09 -12.95 7.45
CA HIS A 81 10.10 -11.90 7.37
C HIS A 81 10.58 -11.47 8.77
N ILE A 82 11.88 -11.20 8.90
CA ILE A 82 12.48 -10.81 10.18
C ILE A 82 11.84 -9.56 10.79
N ASP A 83 11.38 -8.65 9.96
CA ASP A 83 10.72 -7.41 10.37
C ASP A 83 9.32 -7.62 10.95
N LEU A 84 8.73 -8.78 10.74
CA LEU A 84 7.39 -9.13 11.21
C LEU A 84 7.43 -10.19 12.31
N LYS A 85 8.58 -10.80 12.57
CA LYS A 85 8.72 -11.92 13.47
C LYS A 85 8.08 -11.70 14.84
N GLY A 86 7.17 -12.59 15.22
CA GLY A 86 6.48 -12.56 16.51
C GLY A 86 5.39 -11.50 16.65
N ARG A 87 5.08 -10.75 15.58
CA ARG A 87 4.14 -9.64 15.63
C ARG A 87 2.95 -9.77 14.68
N PHE A 88 2.70 -10.96 14.14
CA PHE A 88 1.51 -11.20 13.35
C PHE A 88 0.94 -12.60 13.54
N THR A 89 -0.32 -12.74 13.20
CA THR A 89 -1.01 -14.01 13.03
C THR A 89 -1.87 -13.96 11.77
N GLN A 90 -1.96 -15.09 11.10
CA GLN A 90 -2.81 -15.30 9.92
C GLN A 90 -3.40 -16.70 9.95
N PRO A 91 -4.64 -16.95 9.47
CA PRO A 91 -5.14 -18.28 9.25
C PRO A 91 -4.32 -18.99 8.17
N SER A 92 -4.50 -20.31 8.02
CA SER A 92 -3.96 -21.01 6.88
C SER A 92 -4.58 -20.51 5.60
N MET A 93 -3.75 -20.01 4.68
CA MET A 93 -4.17 -19.44 3.39
C MET A 93 -3.12 -19.70 2.32
N PRO A 94 -3.51 -19.67 1.04
CA PRO A 94 -2.55 -19.88 -0.04
C PRO A 94 -1.53 -18.74 -0.10
N ASP A 95 -0.30 -19.08 -0.43
CA ASP A 95 0.73 -18.13 -0.81
C ASP A 95 0.48 -17.70 -2.25
N ARG A 96 0.04 -16.45 -2.45
CA ARG A 96 -0.27 -15.89 -3.75
C ARG A 96 -0.13 -14.39 -3.75
N GLY A 97 0.61 -13.87 -4.70
CA GLY A 97 0.90 -12.44 -4.78
C GLY A 97 1.94 -11.99 -3.76
N THR A 98 2.29 -10.74 -3.83
CA THR A 98 3.28 -10.08 -2.96
C THR A 98 2.80 -8.73 -2.48
N HIS A 99 1.58 -8.35 -2.83
CA HIS A 99 1.03 -7.04 -2.47
C HIS A 99 0.76 -6.97 -0.97
N GLY A 100 0.26 -8.06 -0.37
CA GLY A 100 0.06 -8.17 1.07
C GLY A 100 1.36 -8.08 1.88
N ASP A 101 2.45 -8.67 1.39
CA ASP A 101 3.79 -8.51 2.00
C ASP A 101 4.22 -7.04 1.99
N MET A 102 4.03 -6.36 0.86
CA MET A 102 4.40 -4.95 0.70
C MET A 102 3.55 -4.05 1.61
N THR A 103 2.23 -4.18 1.60
CA THR A 103 1.34 -3.36 2.44
C THR A 103 1.59 -3.58 3.92
N THR A 104 1.85 -4.82 4.32
CA THR A 104 2.23 -5.16 5.69
C THR A 104 3.58 -4.56 6.07
N GLY A 105 4.58 -4.63 5.20
CA GLY A 105 5.89 -4.02 5.40
C GLY A 105 5.80 -2.51 5.61
N ILE A 106 5.03 -1.81 4.78
CA ILE A 106 4.77 -0.37 4.90
C ILE A 106 4.06 -0.04 6.22
N ALA A 107 3.09 -0.86 6.61
CA ALA A 107 2.34 -0.62 7.84
C ALA A 107 3.20 -0.84 9.09
N MET A 108 3.97 -1.92 9.16
CA MET A 108 4.55 -2.33 10.44
C MET A 108 5.93 -3.02 10.38
N GLY A 109 6.61 -2.97 9.25
CA GLY A 109 7.98 -3.49 9.16
C GLY A 109 8.90 -2.90 10.23
N ALA A 110 9.62 -3.72 10.99
CA ALA A 110 10.47 -3.24 12.06
C ALA A 110 11.76 -2.53 11.58
N GLY A 111 12.16 -2.78 10.34
CA GLY A 111 13.41 -2.27 9.78
C GLY A 111 14.65 -2.96 10.33
N ASN A 112 14.52 -4.21 10.77
CA ASN A 112 15.63 -5.01 11.32
C ASN A 112 16.69 -5.34 10.28
N LEU A 113 16.24 -5.53 9.03
CA LEU A 113 17.16 -5.80 7.91
C LEU A 113 17.78 -4.50 7.40
N ASP A 114 16.95 -3.47 7.22
CA ASP A 114 17.40 -2.14 6.79
C ASP A 114 16.48 -1.07 7.43
N PRO A 115 17.02 -0.24 8.34
CA PRO A 115 16.24 0.78 9.04
C PRO A 115 15.55 1.80 8.12
N ARG A 116 15.99 1.95 6.87
CA ARG A 116 15.35 2.84 5.89
C ARG A 116 13.96 2.36 5.48
N TYR A 117 13.70 1.06 5.61
CA TYR A 117 12.42 0.43 5.26
C TYR A 117 11.53 0.16 6.48
N ARG A 118 11.71 0.89 7.57
CA ARG A 118 10.79 0.83 8.70
C ARG A 118 9.38 1.25 8.29
N GLY A 119 8.39 0.48 8.70
CA GLY A 119 6.97 0.79 8.55
C GLY A 119 6.51 1.89 9.51
N MET A 120 5.22 2.18 9.50
CA MET A 120 4.63 3.27 10.29
C MET A 120 4.45 2.88 11.77
N ALA A 121 4.05 1.65 12.07
CA ALA A 121 3.72 1.15 13.40
C ALA A 121 4.56 -0.09 13.74
N THR A 122 5.87 0.13 13.95
CA THR A 122 6.88 -0.93 14.07
C THR A 122 6.72 -1.83 15.30
N GLY A 123 5.94 -1.44 16.29
CA GLY A 123 5.62 -2.22 17.48
C GLY A 123 4.21 -2.82 17.50
N ALA A 124 3.37 -2.54 16.50
CA ALA A 124 2.00 -3.06 16.45
C ALA A 124 1.95 -4.57 16.22
N PHE A 125 0.82 -5.20 16.61
CA PHE A 125 0.50 -6.59 16.31
C PHE A 125 -0.54 -6.68 15.18
N LEU A 126 -0.35 -7.62 14.24
CA LEU A 126 -1.16 -7.76 13.03
C LEU A 126 -2.04 -9.02 13.08
N TYR A 127 -3.31 -8.83 12.77
CA TYR A 127 -4.21 -9.87 12.33
C TYR A 127 -4.39 -9.76 10.81
N TYR A 128 -3.77 -10.68 10.08
CA TYR A 128 -3.76 -10.64 8.62
C TYR A 128 -4.76 -11.62 8.02
N TYR A 129 -5.41 -11.24 6.93
CA TYR A 129 -6.41 -12.04 6.23
C TYR A 129 -6.24 -11.94 4.72
N ASP A 130 -6.51 -13.03 4.02
CA ASP A 130 -6.63 -13.05 2.56
C ASP A 130 -7.98 -12.43 2.13
N ILE A 131 -7.95 -11.51 1.17
CA ILE A 131 -9.14 -10.85 0.63
C ILE A 131 -10.16 -11.83 0.07
N GLY A 132 -9.72 -12.96 -0.51
CA GLY A 132 -10.60 -14.00 -1.04
C GLY A 132 -11.39 -14.77 0.00
N GLY A 133 -10.98 -14.72 1.27
CA GLY A 133 -11.63 -15.44 2.37
C GLY A 133 -12.09 -14.53 3.51
N TYR A 134 -11.95 -13.21 3.38
CA TYR A 134 -12.26 -12.26 4.44
C TYR A 134 -13.73 -11.81 4.41
N PRO A 135 -14.57 -12.27 5.32
CA PRO A 135 -15.93 -11.73 5.46
C PRO A 135 -15.88 -10.39 6.20
N HIS A 136 -15.68 -9.30 5.47
CA HIS A 136 -15.33 -7.97 5.95
C HIS A 136 -16.03 -7.51 7.22
N ILE A 137 -17.35 -7.52 7.24
CA ILE A 137 -18.11 -6.91 8.35
C ILE A 137 -18.08 -7.80 9.59
N SER A 138 -18.32 -9.10 9.44
CA SER A 138 -18.38 -10.02 10.58
C SER A 138 -17.02 -10.18 11.26
N ASN A 139 -15.93 -10.20 10.48
CA ASN A 139 -14.60 -10.28 11.06
C ASN A 139 -14.13 -8.95 11.66
N ALA A 140 -14.56 -7.80 11.14
CA ALA A 140 -14.27 -6.53 11.76
C ALA A 140 -14.84 -6.44 13.20
N VAL A 141 -16.08 -6.89 13.40
CA VAL A 141 -16.71 -6.94 14.73
C VAL A 141 -16.00 -7.95 15.63
N THR A 142 -15.70 -9.16 15.13
CA THR A 142 -14.99 -10.18 15.89
C THR A 142 -13.59 -9.69 16.26
N ASN A 143 -12.87 -9.08 15.34
CA ASN A 143 -11.53 -8.55 15.58
C ASN A 143 -11.56 -7.45 16.66
N LEU A 144 -12.52 -6.53 16.62
CA LEU A 144 -12.65 -5.50 17.65
C LEU A 144 -12.89 -6.12 19.03
N ASN A 145 -13.86 -7.05 19.13
CA ASN A 145 -14.31 -7.58 20.41
C ASN A 145 -13.32 -8.61 21.01
N THR A 146 -12.74 -9.47 20.18
CA THR A 146 -11.90 -10.60 20.62
C THR A 146 -10.42 -10.23 20.58
N ASN A 147 -9.97 -9.59 19.51
CA ASN A 147 -8.56 -9.35 19.24
C ASN A 147 -8.15 -7.90 19.54
N ARG A 148 -9.09 -7.06 19.95
CA ARG A 148 -8.89 -5.63 20.22
C ARG A 148 -8.26 -4.87 19.04
N VAL A 149 -8.59 -5.27 17.82
CA VAL A 149 -8.18 -4.58 16.60
C VAL A 149 -8.90 -3.26 16.51
N VAL A 150 -8.17 -2.17 16.43
CA VAL A 150 -8.73 -0.81 16.40
C VAL A 150 -8.65 -0.18 15.01
N ILE A 151 -7.85 -0.75 14.10
CA ILE A 151 -7.67 -0.26 12.73
C ILE A 151 -7.76 -1.46 11.79
N THR A 152 -8.56 -1.34 10.74
CA THR A 152 -8.59 -2.28 9.62
C THR A 152 -8.18 -1.55 8.35
N SER A 153 -7.26 -2.11 7.60
CA SER A 153 -6.80 -1.59 6.31
C SER A 153 -7.00 -2.63 5.22
N THR A 154 -7.49 -2.16 4.08
CA THR A 154 -7.69 -2.97 2.87
C THR A 154 -7.25 -2.15 1.68
N SER A 155 -6.43 -2.73 0.79
CA SER A 155 -5.85 -2.05 -0.37
C SER A 155 -6.26 -2.72 -1.69
N TYR A 156 -7.57 -2.95 -1.85
CA TYR A 156 -8.13 -3.53 -3.06
C TYR A 156 -9.44 -2.84 -3.48
N SER A 157 -9.85 -3.08 -4.70
CA SER A 157 -11.10 -2.59 -5.26
C SER A 157 -11.79 -3.68 -6.08
N GLU A 158 -13.10 -3.58 -6.25
CA GLU A 158 -13.91 -4.48 -7.09
C GLU A 158 -13.96 -4.02 -8.57
N GLY A 159 -13.06 -3.15 -8.98
CA GLY A 159 -13.00 -2.59 -10.33
C GLY A 159 -13.71 -1.22 -10.44
N CYS A 160 -13.22 -0.40 -11.37
CA CYS A 160 -13.60 1.00 -11.49
C CYS A 160 -15.05 1.28 -11.87
N ASN A 161 -15.82 0.31 -12.34
CA ASN A 161 -17.20 0.49 -12.81
C ASN A 161 -18.25 -0.31 -12.02
N ALA A 162 -17.85 -1.01 -10.98
CA ALA A 162 -18.75 -1.88 -10.24
C ALA A 162 -19.70 -1.15 -9.27
N GLY A 163 -19.45 0.13 -8.96
CA GLY A 163 -20.20 0.87 -7.95
C GLY A 163 -20.05 0.28 -6.55
N TYR A 164 -20.87 0.74 -5.61
CA TYR A 164 -20.91 0.17 -4.28
C TYR A 164 -21.76 -1.09 -4.27
N THR A 165 -21.21 -2.21 -3.87
CA THR A 165 -21.96 -3.44 -3.60
C THR A 165 -22.48 -3.45 -2.18
N THR A 166 -23.42 -4.37 -1.86
CA THR A 166 -23.90 -4.55 -0.49
C THR A 166 -22.80 -4.96 0.49
N THR A 167 -21.68 -5.49 -0.03
CA THR A 167 -20.53 -5.93 0.76
C THR A 167 -19.58 -4.78 1.10
N THR A 168 -19.61 -3.69 0.35
CA THR A 168 -18.74 -2.52 0.55
C THR A 168 -19.41 -1.33 1.24
N ARG A 169 -20.63 -1.49 1.71
CA ARG A 169 -21.38 -0.48 2.46
C ARG A 169 -21.16 -0.59 3.96
#